data_643267d4064aaf6fc74f95bb670d2c2b
#
_entry.id   643267d4064aaf6fc74f95bb670d2c2b
#
_cell.length_a   1.000
_cell.length_b   1.000
_cell.length_c   1.000
_cell.angle_alpha   90.00
_cell.angle_beta   90.00
_cell.angle_gamma   90.00
#
_symmetry.space_group_name_H-M   'P 1'
#
loop_
_entity.id
_entity.type
_entity.pdbx_description
1 polymer ?
#
loop_
_entity_poly.entity_id
_entity_poly.type
_entity_poly.pdbx_seq_one_letter_code
_entity_poly.pdbx_strand_id
1 'polypeptide(L)'
;MNNYSKLGFFTSKGRLVFEPNSIFRTPFQRDRDRIIHSASFRRLKHKTQVFVNTEGDHYRTRITHSLEVAQIARSISRYLNLNDDLVETLSLAHDMGHTPFGHAGEEALNESMTKHGGCLLYTSPSPRDLP
;
A
#
# COMPACT_ATOMS: atom_id res chain seq x y z
N MET A 1 -6.02 28.10 7.37
CA MET A 1 -4.72 27.68 6.79
C MET A 1 -4.30 26.40 7.51
N ASN A 2 -4.22 25.28 6.78
CA ASN A 2 -3.74 24.06 7.39
C ASN A 2 -2.23 24.18 7.64
N ASN A 3 -1.85 24.18 8.91
CA ASN A 3 -0.45 24.26 9.34
C ASN A 3 0.21 22.87 9.17
N TYR A 4 0.47 22.51 7.93
CA TYR A 4 1.10 21.24 7.62
C TYR A 4 2.58 21.22 8.06
N SER A 5 3.05 20.06 8.46
CA SER A 5 4.47 19.85 8.75
C SER A 5 5.33 20.15 7.51
N LYS A 6 6.47 20.82 7.71
CA LYS A 6 7.45 21.08 6.62
C LYS A 6 7.99 19.79 5.97
N LEU A 7 7.83 18.64 6.62
CA LEU A 7 8.23 17.33 6.11
C LEU A 7 7.15 16.63 5.28
N GLY A 8 5.94 17.20 5.22
CA GLY A 8 4.82 16.59 4.52
C GLY A 8 4.83 16.88 3.01
N PHE A 9 4.51 15.87 2.20
CA PHE A 9 4.27 16.02 0.77
C PHE A 9 2.81 16.38 0.51
N PHE A 10 2.56 17.55 -0.02
CA PHE A 10 1.20 18.06 -0.28
C PHE A 10 0.89 18.23 -1.75
N THR A 11 1.92 18.25 -2.59
CA THR A 11 1.79 18.43 -4.03
C THR A 11 2.21 17.17 -4.74
N SER A 12 1.36 16.65 -5.63
CA SER A 12 1.70 15.52 -6.49
C SER A 12 2.78 15.94 -7.49
N LYS A 13 3.75 15.05 -7.73
CA LYS A 13 4.75 15.22 -8.80
C LYS A 13 4.17 15.00 -10.21
N GLY A 14 2.89 14.67 -10.30
CA GLY A 14 2.23 14.34 -11.56
C GLY A 14 2.19 12.83 -11.83
N ARG A 15 1.78 12.48 -13.02
CA ARG A 15 1.63 11.10 -13.51
C ARG A 15 2.49 10.86 -14.73
N LEU A 16 2.84 9.61 -14.96
CA LEU A 16 3.57 9.21 -16.19
C LEU A 16 2.76 9.54 -17.46
N VAL A 17 1.45 9.31 -17.41
CA VAL A 17 0.52 9.72 -18.46
C VAL A 17 -0.30 10.89 -17.93
N PHE A 18 -0.36 11.97 -18.71
CA PHE A 18 -1.11 13.16 -18.33
C PHE A 18 -2.58 12.84 -18.09
N GLU A 19 -3.12 13.32 -16.97
CA GLU A 19 -4.54 13.27 -16.65
C GLU A 19 -4.99 14.64 -16.16
N PRO A 20 -6.16 15.12 -16.61
CA PRO A 20 -6.71 16.38 -16.12
C PRO A 20 -7.05 16.26 -14.63
N ASN A 21 -6.87 17.36 -13.90
CA ASN A 21 -7.21 17.43 -12.50
C ASN A 21 -8.71 17.24 -12.27
N SER A 22 -9.06 16.58 -11.19
CA SER A 22 -10.45 16.49 -10.75
C SER A 22 -10.88 17.81 -10.11
N ILE A 23 -12.14 18.21 -10.32
CA ILE A 23 -12.70 19.45 -9.75
C ILE A 23 -12.85 19.32 -8.22
N PHE A 24 -13.09 18.13 -7.69
CA PHE A 24 -13.46 17.91 -6.28
C PHE A 24 -12.58 16.91 -5.53
N ARG A 25 -11.60 16.27 -6.18
CA ARG A 25 -10.68 15.32 -5.55
C ARG A 25 -9.24 15.70 -5.76
N THR A 26 -8.43 15.58 -4.71
CA THR A 26 -6.98 15.70 -4.81
C THR A 26 -6.39 14.54 -5.63
N PRO A 27 -5.19 14.68 -6.21
CA PRO A 27 -4.52 13.56 -6.88
C PRO A 27 -4.38 12.32 -5.98
N PHE A 28 -4.07 12.50 -4.71
CA PHE A 28 -3.92 11.39 -3.74
C PHE A 28 -5.24 10.69 -3.43
N GLN A 29 -6.35 11.44 -3.32
CA GLN A 29 -7.68 10.85 -3.18
C GLN A 29 -8.07 10.01 -4.40
N ARG A 30 -7.75 10.49 -5.61
CA ARG A 30 -7.97 9.71 -6.83
C ARG A 30 -7.15 8.42 -6.84
N ASP A 31 -5.92 8.44 -6.34
CA ASP A 31 -5.08 7.25 -6.26
C ASP A 31 -5.61 6.25 -5.22
N ARG A 32 -6.04 6.73 -4.06
CA ARG A 32 -6.73 5.91 -3.06
C ARG A 32 -7.95 5.21 -3.66
N ASP A 33 -8.82 5.95 -4.32
CA ASP A 33 -10.02 5.40 -4.93
C ASP A 33 -9.69 4.31 -5.96
N ARG A 34 -8.67 4.52 -6.78
CA ARG A 34 -8.19 3.52 -7.75
C ARG A 34 -7.66 2.26 -7.09
N ILE A 35 -6.91 2.40 -5.99
CA ILE A 35 -6.41 1.25 -5.23
C ILE A 35 -7.57 0.43 -4.69
N ILE A 36 -8.51 1.06 -3.99
CA ILE A 36 -9.67 0.38 -3.41
C ILE A 36 -10.49 -0.37 -4.47
N HIS A 37 -10.66 0.23 -5.65
CA HIS A 37 -11.42 -0.38 -6.74
C HIS A 37 -10.60 -1.33 -7.63
N SER A 38 -9.30 -1.49 -7.37
CA SER A 38 -8.45 -2.37 -8.16
C SER A 38 -8.74 -3.85 -7.90
N ALA A 39 -8.54 -4.69 -8.92
CA ALA A 39 -8.63 -6.14 -8.75
C ALA A 39 -7.55 -6.68 -7.79
N SER A 40 -6.37 -6.06 -7.78
CA SER A 40 -5.26 -6.43 -6.91
C SER A 40 -5.60 -6.24 -5.43
N PHE A 41 -6.23 -5.13 -5.07
CA PHE A 41 -6.68 -4.89 -3.70
C PHE A 41 -7.77 -5.87 -3.29
N ARG A 42 -8.76 -6.15 -4.15
CA ARG A 42 -9.82 -7.13 -3.85
C ARG A 42 -9.29 -8.54 -3.64
N ARG A 43 -8.21 -8.93 -4.31
CA ARG A 43 -7.57 -10.24 -4.13
C ARG A 43 -6.97 -10.43 -2.74
N LEU A 44 -6.65 -9.36 -2.01
CA LEU A 44 -6.17 -9.44 -0.63
C LEU A 44 -7.19 -10.08 0.33
N LYS A 45 -8.48 -10.06 -0.01
CA LYS A 45 -9.55 -10.74 0.75
C LYS A 45 -9.33 -12.25 0.85
N HIS A 46 -8.73 -12.87 -0.17
CA HIS A 46 -8.53 -14.31 -0.24
C HIS A 46 -7.13 -14.75 0.24
N LYS A 47 -6.31 -13.82 0.72
CA LYS A 47 -4.97 -14.08 1.23
C LYS A 47 -4.96 -13.92 2.74
N THR A 48 -4.59 -14.99 3.46
CA THR A 48 -4.36 -14.93 4.91
C THR A 48 -2.97 -14.34 5.19
N GLN A 49 -2.81 -13.72 6.37
CA GLN A 49 -1.55 -13.05 6.69
C GLN A 49 -0.48 -14.01 7.20
N VAL A 50 -0.83 -15.03 8.00
CA VAL A 50 0.13 -15.97 8.60
C VAL A 50 -0.38 -17.41 8.58
N PHE A 51 -1.67 -17.64 8.77
CA PHE A 51 -2.28 -18.97 8.87
C PHE A 51 -3.30 -19.21 7.77
N VAL A 52 -3.36 -20.45 7.28
CA VAL A 52 -4.42 -20.87 6.37
C VAL A 52 -5.74 -20.86 7.14
N ASN A 53 -6.71 -20.14 6.63
CA ASN A 53 -8.04 -20.05 7.24
C ASN A 53 -8.84 -21.35 6.96
N THR A 54 -8.65 -22.34 7.81
CA THR A 54 -9.36 -23.64 7.70
C THR A 54 -10.54 -23.76 8.67
N GLU A 55 -10.60 -22.96 9.72
CA GLU A 55 -11.63 -23.04 10.76
C GLU A 55 -12.01 -21.67 11.32
N GLY A 56 -13.11 -21.10 10.85
CA GLY A 56 -13.82 -20.02 11.52
C GLY A 56 -13.41 -18.58 11.11
N ASP A 57 -14.34 -17.65 11.32
CA ASP A 57 -14.32 -16.23 10.93
C ASP A 57 -13.32 -15.33 11.69
N HIS A 58 -12.41 -15.89 12.49
CA HIS A 58 -11.53 -15.12 13.38
C HIS A 58 -10.18 -14.77 12.80
N TYR A 59 -9.86 -15.21 11.59
CA TYR A 59 -8.55 -14.96 11.01
C TYR A 59 -8.50 -13.65 10.22
N ARG A 60 -7.47 -12.85 10.52
CA ARG A 60 -7.19 -11.61 9.83
C ARG A 60 -6.78 -11.86 8.37
N THR A 61 -7.55 -11.34 7.43
CA THR A 61 -7.15 -11.33 6.01
C THR A 61 -6.21 -10.16 5.73
N ARG A 62 -5.48 -10.19 4.61
CA ARG A 62 -4.60 -9.08 4.22
C ARG A 62 -5.36 -7.78 3.95
N ILE A 63 -6.61 -7.85 3.50
CA ILE A 63 -7.44 -6.66 3.32
C ILE A 63 -7.79 -5.99 4.66
N THR A 64 -8.17 -6.78 5.67
CA THR A 64 -8.46 -6.23 7.01
C THR A 64 -7.21 -5.64 7.65
N HIS A 65 -6.05 -6.29 7.48
CA HIS A 65 -4.77 -5.74 7.92
C HIS A 65 -4.46 -4.39 7.26
N SER A 66 -4.59 -4.29 5.94
CA SER A 66 -4.35 -3.04 5.22
C SER A 66 -5.28 -1.91 5.68
N LEU A 67 -6.54 -2.21 6.01
CA LEU A 67 -7.49 -1.24 6.55
C LEU A 67 -7.10 -0.77 7.96
N GLU A 68 -6.69 -1.68 8.83
CA GLU A 68 -6.23 -1.34 10.19
C GLU A 68 -4.95 -0.51 10.16
N VAL A 69 -3.98 -0.87 9.31
CA VAL A 69 -2.77 -0.07 9.09
C VAL A 69 -3.14 1.33 8.60
N ALA A 70 -4.05 1.45 7.65
CA ALA A 70 -4.50 2.75 7.13
C ALA A 70 -5.15 3.61 8.23
N GLN A 71 -5.99 3.01 9.09
CA GLN A 71 -6.62 3.71 10.20
C GLN A 71 -5.60 4.28 11.19
N ILE A 72 -4.64 3.45 11.62
CA ILE A 72 -3.61 3.87 12.56
C ILE A 72 -2.70 4.93 11.93
N ALA A 73 -2.26 4.71 10.70
CA ALA A 73 -1.40 5.63 9.97
C ALA A 73 -2.06 7.01 9.77
N ARG A 74 -3.37 7.07 9.48
CA ARG A 74 -4.11 8.33 9.41
C ARG A 74 -4.15 9.06 10.75
N SER A 75 -4.32 8.35 11.86
CA SER A 75 -4.33 8.96 13.19
C SER A 75 -2.98 9.62 13.50
N ILE A 76 -1.89 8.93 13.17
CA ILE A 76 -0.52 9.46 13.33
C ILE A 76 -0.29 10.65 12.38
N SER A 77 -0.71 10.52 11.10
CA SER A 77 -0.60 11.57 10.10
C SER A 77 -1.25 12.86 10.54
N ARG A 78 -2.46 12.79 11.08
CA ARG A 78 -3.18 13.96 11.61
C ARG A 78 -2.46 14.60 12.79
N TYR A 79 -1.96 13.80 13.71
CA TYR A 79 -1.20 14.30 14.84
C TYR A 79 0.07 15.05 14.41
N LEU A 80 0.75 14.54 13.38
CA LEU A 80 1.97 15.10 12.83
C LEU A 80 1.72 16.20 11.77
N ASN A 81 0.47 16.54 11.47
CA ASN A 81 0.09 17.46 10.40
C ASN A 81 0.70 17.08 9.03
N LEU A 82 0.64 15.79 8.68
CA LEU A 82 1.02 15.26 7.38
C LEU A 82 -0.18 15.15 6.44
N ASN A 83 0.04 14.71 5.22
CA ASN A 83 -1.02 14.51 4.23
C ASN A 83 -1.76 13.20 4.46
N ASP A 84 -2.95 13.25 5.04
CA ASP A 84 -3.78 12.08 5.36
C ASP A 84 -4.13 11.24 4.15
N ASP A 85 -4.45 11.87 3.03
CA ASP A 85 -4.84 11.18 1.80
C ASP A 85 -3.68 10.38 1.22
N LEU A 86 -2.47 10.94 1.25
CA LEU A 86 -1.26 10.24 0.81
C LEU A 86 -0.94 9.05 1.73
N VAL A 87 -0.98 9.27 3.04
CA VAL A 87 -0.68 8.23 4.03
C VAL A 87 -1.67 7.07 3.93
N GLU A 88 -2.96 7.37 3.80
CA GLU A 88 -4.00 6.36 3.58
C GLU A 88 -3.77 5.58 2.29
N THR A 89 -3.47 6.28 1.20
CA THR A 89 -3.19 5.67 -0.10
C THR A 89 -2.02 4.68 -0.02
N LEU A 90 -0.91 5.08 0.59
CA LEU A 90 0.27 4.23 0.77
C LEU A 90 -0.03 3.02 1.66
N SER A 91 -0.77 3.24 2.75
CA SER A 91 -1.14 2.18 3.69
C SER A 91 -2.04 1.12 3.05
N LEU A 92 -2.98 1.52 2.19
CA LEU A 92 -3.82 0.58 1.45
C LEU A 92 -3.04 -0.18 0.36
N ALA A 93 -2.02 0.45 -0.21
CA ALA A 93 -1.24 -0.12 -1.30
C ALA A 93 -0.10 -1.04 -0.84
N HIS A 94 0.36 -0.94 0.42
CA HIS A 94 1.63 -1.54 0.84
C HIS A 94 1.69 -3.06 0.69
N ASP A 95 0.54 -3.74 0.80
CA ASP A 95 0.45 -5.21 0.72
C ASP A 95 0.00 -5.72 -0.66
N MET A 96 -0.23 -4.79 -1.60
CA MET A 96 -0.59 -5.13 -2.98
C MET A 96 0.61 -5.75 -3.70
N GLY A 97 0.34 -6.83 -4.43
CA GLY A 97 1.40 -7.53 -5.17
C GLY A 97 2.17 -8.55 -4.34
N HIS A 98 1.83 -8.74 -3.07
CA HIS A 98 2.43 -9.79 -2.25
C HIS A 98 2.30 -11.15 -2.93
N THR A 99 3.42 -11.85 -3.07
CA THR A 99 3.50 -13.16 -3.74
C THR A 99 2.87 -14.26 -2.91
N PRO A 100 2.36 -15.34 -3.52
CA PRO A 100 2.06 -16.56 -2.79
C PRO A 100 3.36 -17.17 -2.24
N PHE A 101 3.25 -17.92 -1.15
CA PHE A 101 4.37 -18.62 -0.49
C PHE A 101 5.41 -17.70 0.20
N GLY A 102 5.05 -16.46 0.55
CA GLY A 102 5.89 -15.55 1.32
C GLY A 102 7.24 -15.27 0.67
N HIS A 103 8.31 -15.25 1.46
CA HIS A 103 9.67 -14.95 0.99
C HIS A 103 10.19 -15.92 -0.09
N ALA A 104 9.85 -17.21 0.00
CA ALA A 104 10.25 -18.17 -1.03
C ALA A 104 9.63 -17.85 -2.40
N GLY A 105 8.38 -17.39 -2.41
CA GLY A 105 7.71 -16.93 -3.63
C GLY A 105 8.28 -15.63 -4.16
N GLU A 106 8.67 -14.71 -3.29
CA GLU A 106 9.36 -13.45 -3.66
C GLU A 106 10.71 -13.72 -4.31
N GLU A 107 11.50 -14.60 -3.71
CA GLU A 107 12.82 -14.98 -4.20
C GLU A 107 12.72 -15.65 -5.59
N ALA A 108 11.84 -16.62 -5.73
CA ALA A 108 11.59 -17.29 -7.00
C ALA A 108 11.11 -16.34 -8.10
N LEU A 109 10.23 -15.40 -7.75
CA LEU A 109 9.75 -14.39 -8.68
C LEU A 109 10.86 -13.42 -9.08
N ASN A 110 11.66 -12.97 -8.12
CA ASN A 110 12.79 -12.08 -8.37
C ASN A 110 13.84 -12.74 -9.28
N GLU A 111 14.16 -13.99 -9.03
CA GLU A 111 15.06 -14.78 -9.88
C GLU A 111 14.53 -14.91 -11.32
N SER A 112 13.24 -15.25 -11.45
CA SER A 112 12.58 -15.37 -12.76
C SER A 112 12.55 -14.05 -13.53
N MET A 113 12.42 -12.92 -12.81
CA MET A 113 12.33 -11.57 -13.39
C MET A 113 13.68 -10.88 -13.57
N THR A 114 14.80 -11.50 -13.19
CA THR A 114 16.15 -10.90 -13.27
C THR A 114 16.46 -10.40 -14.68
N LYS A 115 16.06 -11.14 -15.72
CA LYS A 115 16.23 -10.75 -17.14
C LYS A 115 15.43 -9.50 -17.54
N HIS A 116 14.44 -9.11 -16.75
CA HIS A 116 13.52 -7.98 -16.97
C HIS A 116 13.75 -6.82 -15.98
N GLY A 117 14.84 -6.83 -15.23
CA GLY A 117 15.18 -5.79 -14.26
C GLY A 117 14.81 -6.14 -12.80
N GLY A 118 14.44 -7.38 -12.53
CA GLY A 118 14.10 -7.86 -11.19
C GLY A 118 12.65 -7.59 -10.76
N CYS A 119 12.32 -7.96 -9.54
CA CYS A 119 11.01 -7.75 -8.95
C CYS A 119 11.04 -6.54 -8.00
N LEU A 120 10.16 -5.56 -8.23
CA LEU A 120 10.09 -4.31 -7.47
C LEU A 120 9.69 -4.49 -5.99
N LEU A 121 9.23 -5.68 -5.59
CA LEU A 121 8.86 -5.97 -4.19
C LEU A 121 10.05 -5.91 -3.22
N TYR A 122 11.27 -6.05 -3.74
CA TYR A 122 12.51 -5.99 -2.94
C TYR A 122 13.02 -4.58 -2.64
N THR A 123 12.37 -3.55 -3.12
CA THR A 123 12.85 -2.16 -2.96
C THR A 123 12.40 -1.47 -1.67
N SER A 124 11.55 -2.11 -0.88
CA SER A 124 11.15 -1.59 0.43
C SER A 124 11.93 -2.32 1.52
N PRO A 125 12.84 -1.65 2.24
CA PRO A 125 13.55 -2.29 3.35
C PRO A 125 12.54 -2.72 4.41
N SER A 126 12.44 -4.02 4.62
CA SER A 126 11.70 -4.57 5.74
C SER A 126 12.42 -4.20 7.04
N PRO A 127 11.69 -3.91 8.14
CA PRO A 127 12.33 -3.72 9.45
C PRO A 127 13.20 -4.90 9.91
N ARG A 128 13.09 -6.07 9.25
CA ARG A 128 13.92 -7.25 9.51
C ARG A 128 15.26 -7.24 8.75
N ASP A 129 15.40 -6.36 7.76
CA ASP A 129 16.60 -6.25 6.92
C ASP A 129 17.53 -5.12 7.37
N LEU A 130 17.16 -4.46 8.47
CA LEU A 130 18.02 -3.47 9.14
C LEU A 130 18.97 -4.22 10.08
N PRO A 131 20.29 -3.94 10.01
CA PRO A 131 21.31 -4.55 10.85
C PRO A 131 21.09 -4.26 12.33
#